data_6ab0c19e0df862060bdd171057d732cf
#
_entry.id   6ab0c19e0df862060bdd171057d732cf
#
_cell.length_a   1.000
_cell.length_b   1.000
_cell.length_c   1.000
_cell.angle_alpha   90.00
_cell.angle_beta   90.00
_cell.angle_gamma   90.00
#
_symmetry.space_group_name_H-M   'P 1'
#
loop_
_entity.id
_entity.type
_entity.pdbx_description
1 polymer ?
#
loop_
_entity_poly.entity_id
_entity_poly.type
_entity_poly.pdbx_seq_one_letter_code
_entity_poly.pdbx_strand_id
1 'polypeptide(L)'
;MPKPVFDQPYGLKYQVDGIRMELFWRPDFGAEKTAALQKAQFALAQEAARLIDSYVPFDTGALKNSVQTASQYDEGLLVYNTPYARKQYYLHAEGTDLRSWHGAYDKSGTWQEDKYKGLRGSYWGQRAIADVGEHLALFGAKAVTTFWGGMGHL
;
A
#
# COMPACT_ATOMS: atom_id res chain seq x y z
N MET A 1 -7.71 5.84 2.92
CA MET A 1 -8.60 4.73 3.33
C MET A 1 -8.76 4.76 4.84
N PRO A 2 -9.94 4.50 5.36
CA PRO A 2 -10.09 4.39 6.80
C PRO A 2 -9.24 3.21 7.31
N LYS A 3 -8.79 3.32 8.57
CA LYS A 3 -8.06 2.22 9.22
C LYS A 3 -8.98 1.01 9.31
N PRO A 4 -8.47 -0.20 9.02
CA PRO A 4 -9.28 -1.41 9.15
C PRO A 4 -9.71 -1.62 10.59
N VAL A 5 -10.95 -2.00 10.77
CA VAL A 5 -11.55 -2.32 12.08
C VAL A 5 -12.17 -3.69 11.99
N PHE A 6 -11.91 -4.52 12.98
CA PHE A 6 -12.56 -5.80 13.16
C PHE A 6 -13.51 -5.71 14.36
N ASP A 7 -14.80 -5.86 14.08
CA ASP A 7 -15.82 -5.77 15.11
C ASP A 7 -15.76 -6.99 16.04
N GLN A 8 -16.01 -6.76 17.33
CA GLN A 8 -16.10 -7.83 18.32
C GLN A 8 -17.26 -8.77 17.96
N PRO A 9 -17.01 -10.07 17.73
CA PRO A 9 -18.09 -10.99 17.42
C PRO A 9 -19.02 -11.21 18.61
N TYR A 10 -20.30 -11.45 18.33
CA TYR A 10 -21.28 -11.81 19.35
C TYR A 10 -21.10 -13.25 19.78
N GLY A 11 -21.30 -13.51 21.06
CA GLY A 11 -21.40 -14.87 21.60
C GLY A 11 -22.68 -15.57 21.10
N LEU A 12 -22.64 -16.88 21.03
CA LEU A 12 -23.79 -17.71 20.64
C LEU A 12 -24.21 -18.60 21.82
N LYS A 13 -25.51 -18.72 22.03
CA LYS A 13 -26.10 -19.65 22.96
C LYS A 13 -27.04 -20.56 22.18
N TYR A 14 -26.86 -21.85 22.33
CA TYR A 14 -27.64 -22.85 21.62
C TYR A 14 -28.05 -23.98 22.58
N GLN A 15 -29.31 -24.41 22.53
CA GLN A 15 -29.82 -25.49 23.35
C GLN A 15 -30.73 -26.40 22.52
N VAL A 16 -30.38 -27.68 22.44
CA VAL A 16 -31.17 -28.73 21.78
C VAL A 16 -31.12 -29.98 22.63
N ASP A 17 -32.26 -30.60 22.83
CA ASP A 17 -32.42 -31.91 23.53
C ASP A 17 -31.71 -31.98 24.88
N GLY A 18 -31.78 -30.90 25.67
CA GLY A 18 -31.15 -30.84 26.98
C GLY A 18 -29.63 -30.52 26.94
N ILE A 19 -29.01 -30.43 25.78
CA ILE A 19 -27.61 -30.02 25.61
C ILE A 19 -27.57 -28.52 25.43
N ARG A 20 -26.83 -27.84 26.28
CA ARG A 20 -26.59 -26.40 26.22
C ARG A 20 -25.15 -26.13 25.77
N MET A 21 -24.99 -25.38 24.69
CA MET A 21 -23.69 -24.88 24.20
C MET A 21 -23.67 -23.37 24.27
N GLU A 22 -22.57 -22.83 24.74
CA GLU A 22 -22.33 -21.40 24.79
C GLU A 22 -20.95 -21.12 24.17
N LEU A 23 -20.90 -20.21 23.19
CA LEU A 23 -19.67 -19.72 22.60
C LEU A 23 -19.44 -18.31 23.09
N PHE A 24 -18.30 -18.07 23.70
CA PHE A 24 -17.87 -16.75 24.14
C PHE A 24 -16.54 -16.38 23.44
N TRP A 25 -16.50 -15.16 22.96
CA TRP A 25 -15.26 -14.58 22.49
C TRP A 25 -14.55 -13.87 23.63
N ARG A 26 -13.23 -13.86 23.63
CA ARG A 26 -12.47 -13.03 24.57
C ARG A 26 -12.89 -11.56 24.42
N PRO A 27 -13.02 -10.80 25.51
CA PRO A 27 -13.48 -9.41 25.45
C PRO A 27 -12.64 -8.50 24.58
N ASP A 28 -11.33 -8.78 24.43
CA ASP A 28 -10.35 -8.03 23.70
C ASP A 28 -10.10 -8.54 22.26
N PHE A 29 -10.81 -9.60 21.83
CA PHE A 29 -10.59 -10.24 20.54
C PHE A 29 -10.72 -9.26 19.38
N GLY A 30 -11.78 -8.45 19.33
CA GLY A 30 -11.99 -7.45 18.28
C GLY A 30 -10.88 -6.40 18.23
N ALA A 31 -10.44 -5.91 19.39
CA ALA A 31 -9.36 -4.92 19.49
C ALA A 31 -8.02 -5.49 19.06
N GLU A 32 -7.69 -6.73 19.45
CA GLU A 32 -6.47 -7.41 18.99
C GLU A 32 -6.44 -7.59 17.49
N LYS A 33 -7.55 -8.07 16.90
CA LYS A 33 -7.62 -8.28 15.45
C LYS A 33 -7.58 -6.98 14.66
N THR A 34 -8.19 -5.92 15.20
CA THR A 34 -8.06 -4.56 14.65
C THR A 34 -6.61 -4.12 14.63
N ALA A 35 -5.88 -4.27 15.74
CA ALA A 35 -4.46 -3.91 15.82
C ALA A 35 -3.60 -4.73 14.83
N ALA A 36 -3.87 -6.01 14.67
CA ALA A 36 -3.19 -6.88 13.71
C ALA A 36 -3.40 -6.42 12.27
N LEU A 37 -4.63 -6.09 11.89
CA LEU A 37 -4.95 -5.57 10.55
C LEU A 37 -4.29 -4.22 10.27
N GLN A 38 -4.26 -3.32 11.25
CA GLN A 38 -3.60 -2.02 11.13
C GLN A 38 -2.09 -2.16 10.95
N LYS A 39 -1.44 -3.08 11.67
CA LYS A 39 -0.01 -3.41 11.47
C LYS A 39 0.25 -3.98 10.07
N ALA A 40 -0.61 -4.87 9.60
CA ALA A 40 -0.50 -5.43 8.25
C ALA A 40 -0.65 -4.35 7.17
N GLN A 41 -1.61 -3.44 7.33
CA GLN A 41 -1.81 -2.30 6.41
C GLN A 41 -0.58 -1.39 6.38
N PHE A 42 -0.03 -1.05 7.54
CA PHE A 42 1.19 -0.25 7.64
C PHE A 42 2.36 -0.91 6.91
N ALA A 43 2.61 -2.20 7.16
CA ALA A 43 3.66 -2.95 6.50
C ALA A 43 3.46 -3.03 4.97
N LEU A 44 2.22 -3.25 4.51
CA LEU A 44 1.89 -3.27 3.09
C LEU A 44 2.13 -1.90 2.44
N ALA A 45 1.76 -0.81 3.09
CA ALA A 45 1.98 0.53 2.56
C ALA A 45 3.47 0.88 2.45
N GLN A 46 4.28 0.47 3.42
CA GLN A 46 5.74 0.63 3.35
C GLN A 46 6.35 -0.20 2.21
N GLU A 47 5.92 -1.45 2.03
CA GLU A 47 6.40 -2.29 0.92
C GLU A 47 5.97 -1.72 -0.44
N ALA A 48 4.75 -1.22 -0.55
CA ALA A 48 4.28 -0.52 -1.75
C ALA A 48 5.15 0.70 -2.08
N ALA A 49 5.45 1.54 -1.09
CA ALA A 49 6.34 2.70 -1.27
C ALA A 49 7.73 2.27 -1.76
N ARG A 50 8.28 1.20 -1.19
CA ARG A 50 9.58 0.64 -1.58
C ARG A 50 9.60 0.16 -3.03
N LEU A 51 8.57 -0.56 -3.46
CA LEU A 51 8.48 -1.09 -4.82
C LEU A 51 8.20 0.00 -5.85
N ILE A 52 7.33 0.97 -5.53
CA ILE A 52 7.01 2.10 -6.40
C ILE A 52 8.22 3.03 -6.60
N ASP A 53 9.15 3.06 -5.66
CA ASP A 53 10.33 3.93 -5.68
C ASP A 53 11.13 3.84 -7.00
N SER A 54 11.26 2.65 -7.57
CA SER A 54 11.96 2.44 -8.85
C SER A 54 11.24 3.01 -10.06
N TYR A 55 9.96 3.36 -9.93
CA TYR A 55 9.13 3.93 -11.00
C TYR A 55 9.04 5.47 -10.94
N VAL A 56 9.34 6.06 -9.79
CA VAL A 56 9.26 7.51 -9.58
C VAL A 56 10.39 8.21 -10.31
N PRO A 57 10.12 9.31 -11.06
CA PRO A 57 11.17 10.12 -11.69
C PRO A 57 12.22 10.58 -10.68
N PHE A 58 13.47 10.54 -11.08
CA PHE A 58 14.59 10.88 -10.21
C PHE A 58 15.46 11.97 -10.87
N ASP A 59 15.65 13.09 -10.16
CA ASP A 59 16.64 14.11 -10.43
C ASP A 59 17.49 14.31 -9.18
N THR A 60 17.03 15.13 -8.25
CA THR A 60 17.67 15.35 -6.94
C THR A 60 17.23 14.35 -5.87
N GLY A 61 16.18 13.57 -6.14
CA GLY A 61 15.55 12.69 -5.20
C GLY A 61 14.42 13.33 -4.38
N ALA A 62 14.15 14.62 -4.51
CA ALA A 62 13.15 15.33 -3.72
C ALA A 62 11.74 14.72 -3.91
N LEU A 63 11.33 14.43 -5.14
CA LEU A 63 10.04 13.80 -5.42
C LEU A 63 9.96 12.40 -4.80
N LYS A 64 10.94 11.56 -5.07
CA LYS A 64 11.03 10.20 -4.57
C LYS A 64 11.00 10.16 -3.03
N ASN A 65 11.78 11.01 -2.37
CA ASN A 65 11.89 11.01 -0.92
C ASN A 65 10.66 11.64 -0.23
N SER A 66 9.86 12.44 -0.94
CA SER A 66 8.67 13.08 -0.37
C SER A 66 7.63 12.08 0.13
N VAL A 67 7.59 10.86 -0.43
CA VAL A 67 6.69 9.81 0.04
C VAL A 67 6.93 9.43 1.49
N GLN A 68 8.17 9.47 1.96
CA GLN A 68 8.52 9.09 3.34
C GLN A 68 7.99 10.07 4.38
N THR A 69 7.90 11.34 4.04
CA THR A 69 7.49 12.41 4.97
C THR A 69 6.02 12.80 4.82
N ALA A 70 5.44 12.62 3.64
CA ALA A 70 4.08 13.04 3.33
C ALA A 70 3.03 11.92 3.47
N SER A 71 3.45 10.66 3.42
CA SER A 71 2.53 9.52 3.43
C SER A 71 2.01 9.21 4.82
N GLN A 72 0.81 8.67 4.85
CA GLN A 72 0.15 8.16 6.05
C GLN A 72 0.06 6.64 5.94
N TYR A 73 1.15 5.96 6.27
CA TYR A 73 1.27 4.52 6.13
C TYR A 73 0.24 3.74 6.97
N ASP A 74 -0.10 4.28 8.13
CA ASP A 74 -1.12 3.71 9.01
C ASP A 74 -2.54 3.77 8.43
N GLU A 75 -2.77 4.66 7.46
CA GLU A 75 -4.02 4.74 6.68
C GLU A 75 -3.90 4.09 5.29
N GLY A 76 -2.75 3.52 4.96
CA GLY A 76 -2.49 2.93 3.65
C GLY A 76 -2.42 3.98 2.52
N LEU A 77 -2.10 5.23 2.85
CA LEU A 77 -2.05 6.34 1.91
C LEU A 77 -0.61 6.72 1.58
N LEU A 78 -0.25 6.60 0.30
CA LEU A 78 1.03 7.06 -0.23
C LEU A 78 0.87 8.43 -0.90
N VAL A 79 1.67 9.40 -0.49
CA VAL A 79 1.59 10.79 -0.95
C VAL A 79 2.95 11.27 -1.43
N TYR A 80 2.97 11.86 -2.63
CA TYR A 80 4.12 12.55 -3.22
C TYR A 80 3.76 14.04 -3.29
N ASN A 81 4.33 14.88 -2.44
CA ASN A 81 3.87 16.25 -2.19
C ASN A 81 4.78 17.36 -2.70
N THR A 82 5.72 17.07 -3.60
CA THR A 82 6.49 18.15 -4.21
C THR A 82 5.59 19.01 -5.12
N PRO A 83 5.88 20.32 -5.28
CA PRO A 83 5.05 21.22 -6.10
C PRO A 83 4.87 20.76 -7.56
N TYR A 84 5.80 19.99 -8.06
CA TYR A 84 5.81 19.47 -9.44
C TYR A 84 5.36 17.99 -9.55
N ALA A 85 5.04 17.33 -8.44
CA ALA A 85 4.65 15.91 -8.44
C ALA A 85 3.50 15.62 -9.40
N ARG A 86 2.44 16.45 -9.35
CA ARG A 86 1.28 16.31 -10.23
C ARG A 86 1.66 16.44 -11.70
N LYS A 87 2.49 17.41 -12.04
CA LYS A 87 2.98 17.61 -13.43
C LYS A 87 3.74 16.38 -13.91
N GLN A 88 4.69 15.89 -13.13
CA GLN A 88 5.49 14.72 -13.47
C GLN A 88 4.64 13.43 -13.53
N TYR A 89 3.57 13.35 -12.77
CA TYR A 89 2.70 12.18 -12.77
C TYR A 89 1.87 12.09 -14.06
N TYR A 90 1.25 13.18 -14.49
CA TYR A 90 0.28 13.17 -15.59
C TYR A 90 0.86 13.51 -16.95
N LEU A 91 2.01 14.20 -17.00
CA LEU A 91 2.64 14.54 -18.26
C LEU A 91 3.65 13.47 -18.69
N HIS A 92 3.56 13.06 -19.93
CA HIS A 92 4.43 12.08 -20.57
C HIS A 92 4.70 12.48 -22.01
N ALA A 93 5.73 11.88 -22.65
CA ALA A 93 5.95 12.03 -24.07
C ALA A 93 4.73 11.52 -24.87
N GLU A 94 4.54 12.04 -26.07
CA GLU A 94 3.47 11.58 -26.95
C GLU A 94 3.59 10.08 -27.20
N GLY A 95 2.46 9.38 -27.08
CA GLY A 95 2.36 7.94 -27.25
C GLY A 95 1.22 7.36 -26.45
N THR A 96 0.71 6.20 -26.85
CA THR A 96 -0.45 5.54 -26.25
C THR A 96 -0.09 4.39 -25.32
N ASP A 97 1.18 3.97 -25.30
CA ASP A 97 1.63 2.85 -24.46
C ASP A 97 2.24 3.35 -23.16
N LEU A 98 1.63 2.97 -22.04
CA LEU A 98 2.13 3.23 -20.69
C LEU A 98 3.59 2.77 -20.49
N ARG A 99 4.02 1.75 -21.22
CA ARG A 99 5.38 1.23 -21.15
C ARG A 99 6.41 2.14 -21.84
N SER A 100 5.98 3.02 -22.74
CA SER A 100 6.86 3.98 -23.41
C SER A 100 7.06 5.28 -22.62
N TRP A 101 6.35 5.49 -21.53
CA TRP A 101 6.39 6.72 -20.74
C TRP A 101 7.53 6.74 -19.71
N HIS A 102 8.70 6.23 -20.10
CA HIS A 102 9.89 6.28 -19.28
C HIS A 102 10.60 7.62 -19.47
N GLY A 103 10.74 8.37 -18.40
CA GLY A 103 11.38 9.68 -18.43
C GLY A 103 10.67 10.71 -17.55
N ALA A 104 11.06 11.95 -17.70
CA ALA A 104 10.48 13.06 -16.96
C ALA A 104 10.67 14.38 -17.71
N TYR A 105 9.85 15.39 -17.39
CA TYR A 105 10.09 16.75 -17.84
C TYR A 105 11.14 17.42 -16.95
N ASP A 106 12.15 18.02 -17.60
CA ASP A 106 13.15 18.84 -16.91
C ASP A 106 12.58 20.21 -16.50
N LYS A 107 13.41 21.03 -15.88
CA LYS A 107 13.01 22.39 -15.44
C LYS A 107 12.65 23.31 -16.59
N SER A 108 13.16 23.05 -17.80
CA SER A 108 12.84 23.82 -19.02
C SER A 108 11.51 23.40 -19.64
N GLY A 109 10.91 22.30 -19.17
CA GLY A 109 9.70 21.71 -19.74
C GLY A 109 9.98 20.80 -20.94
N THR A 110 11.20 20.34 -21.12
CA THR A 110 11.58 19.39 -22.16
C THR A 110 11.55 17.98 -21.63
N TRP A 111 10.99 17.05 -22.39
CA TRP A 111 10.97 15.63 -22.04
C TRP A 111 12.38 15.05 -22.10
N GLN A 112 12.80 14.41 -21.04
CA GLN A 112 14.06 13.68 -20.95
C GLN A 112 13.75 12.20 -20.77
N GLU A 113 14.23 11.37 -21.69
CA GLU A 113 14.13 9.92 -21.51
C GLU A 113 14.97 9.46 -20.31
N ASP A 114 14.53 8.39 -19.66
CA ASP A 114 15.31 7.78 -18.59
C ASP A 114 16.62 7.21 -19.21
N LYS A 115 17.73 7.84 -18.88
CA LYS A 115 19.07 7.48 -19.37
C LYS A 115 19.46 6.03 -19.10
N TYR A 116 18.86 5.45 -18.07
CA TYR A 116 19.17 4.09 -17.65
C TYR A 116 18.20 3.07 -18.24
N LYS A 117 17.28 3.48 -19.12
CA LYS A 117 16.21 2.63 -19.67
C LYS A 117 15.45 1.86 -18.58
N GLY A 118 15.33 2.49 -17.42
CA GLY A 118 14.68 1.92 -16.25
C GLY A 118 13.16 2.11 -16.29
N LEU A 119 12.53 1.96 -15.13
CA LEU A 119 11.08 2.04 -14.99
C LEU A 119 10.57 3.44 -14.68
N ARG A 120 11.47 4.42 -14.48
CA ARG A 120 11.12 5.77 -14.02
C ARG A 120 10.34 6.55 -15.06
N GLY A 121 9.25 7.19 -14.64
CA GLY A 121 8.42 7.98 -15.55
C GLY A 121 7.07 8.36 -14.96
N SER A 122 6.20 8.89 -15.82
CA SER A 122 4.83 9.27 -15.45
C SER A 122 3.97 8.06 -15.08
N TYR A 123 2.86 8.30 -14.41
CA TYR A 123 1.92 7.27 -13.94
C TYR A 123 2.60 6.15 -13.14
N TRP A 124 3.64 6.50 -12.37
CA TRP A 124 4.48 5.54 -11.66
C TRP A 124 3.70 4.60 -10.74
N GLY A 125 2.65 5.07 -10.06
CA GLY A 125 1.81 4.23 -9.21
C GLY A 125 1.05 3.16 -10.01
N GLN A 126 0.41 3.54 -11.11
CA GLN A 126 -0.35 2.60 -11.95
C GLN A 126 0.56 1.59 -12.63
N ARG A 127 1.71 2.02 -13.14
CA ARG A 127 2.68 1.13 -13.79
C ARG A 127 3.30 0.16 -12.80
N ALA A 128 3.65 0.63 -11.60
CA ALA A 128 4.13 -0.24 -10.54
C ALA A 128 3.09 -1.29 -10.14
N ILE A 129 1.82 -0.89 -9.97
CA ILE A 129 0.75 -1.85 -9.63
C ILE A 129 0.55 -2.87 -10.75
N ALA A 130 0.62 -2.47 -12.01
CA ALA A 130 0.52 -3.39 -13.14
C ALA A 130 1.64 -4.47 -13.12
N ASP A 131 2.85 -4.08 -12.73
CA ASP A 131 4.01 -4.98 -12.75
C ASP A 131 4.16 -5.80 -11.45
N VAL A 132 3.91 -5.19 -10.29
CA VAL A 132 4.18 -5.81 -8.98
C VAL A 132 2.96 -5.95 -8.08
N GLY A 133 1.75 -5.70 -8.61
CA GLY A 133 0.51 -5.77 -7.84
C GLY A 133 0.23 -7.15 -7.26
N GLU A 134 0.55 -8.22 -7.98
CA GLU A 134 0.43 -9.59 -7.48
C GLU A 134 1.37 -9.85 -6.29
N HIS A 135 2.61 -9.39 -6.38
CA HIS A 135 3.55 -9.47 -5.26
C HIS A 135 3.03 -8.70 -4.04
N LEU A 136 2.48 -7.51 -4.24
CA LEU A 136 1.87 -6.71 -3.15
C LEU A 136 0.67 -7.42 -2.51
N ALA A 137 -0.18 -8.07 -3.32
CA ALA A 137 -1.31 -8.84 -2.81
C ALA A 137 -0.85 -10.03 -1.95
N LEU A 138 0.15 -10.77 -2.41
CA LEU A 138 0.73 -11.88 -1.66
C LEU A 138 1.44 -11.41 -0.38
N PHE A 139 2.17 -10.31 -0.46
CA PHE A 139 2.79 -9.70 0.72
C PHE A 139 1.75 -9.27 1.74
N GLY A 140 0.67 -8.61 1.31
CA GLY A 140 -0.44 -8.20 2.18
C GLY A 140 -1.11 -9.38 2.87
N ALA A 141 -1.39 -10.45 2.14
CA ALA A 141 -1.96 -11.68 2.70
C ALA A 141 -1.01 -12.31 3.75
N LYS A 142 0.28 -12.37 3.46
CA LYS A 142 1.29 -12.87 4.40
C LYS A 142 1.41 -11.97 5.64
N ALA A 143 1.38 -10.66 5.48
CA ALA A 143 1.42 -9.72 6.60
C ALA A 143 0.20 -9.89 7.51
N VAL A 144 -1.00 -10.00 6.96
CA VAL A 144 -2.22 -10.29 7.73
C VAL A 144 -2.06 -11.59 8.49
N THR A 145 -1.65 -12.68 7.84
CA THR A 145 -1.46 -13.98 8.48
C THR A 145 -0.44 -13.91 9.62
N THR A 146 0.67 -13.21 9.40
CA THR A 146 1.74 -13.07 10.39
C THR A 146 1.25 -12.33 11.64
N PHE A 147 0.60 -11.19 11.48
CA PHE A 147 0.13 -10.40 12.62
C PHE A 147 -1.12 -10.97 13.27
N TRP A 148 -2.00 -11.61 12.48
CA TRP A 148 -3.21 -12.25 12.98
C TRP A 148 -2.90 -13.51 13.80
N GLY A 149 -1.99 -14.35 13.33
CA GLY A 149 -1.61 -15.62 13.96
C GLY A 149 -0.62 -15.47 15.11
N GLY A 150 0.24 -14.46 15.09
CA GLY A 150 1.26 -14.23 16.12
C GLY A 150 0.74 -13.83 17.51
N MET A 151 -0.55 -13.55 17.61
CA MET A 151 -1.22 -13.19 18.88
C MET A 151 -2.01 -14.36 19.51
N GLY A 152 -1.87 -15.57 18.98
CA GLY A 152 -2.66 -16.73 19.34
C GLY A 152 -1.88 -17.95 19.80
N HIS A 153 -0.82 -17.81 20.57
CA HIS A 153 -0.35 -18.93 21.38
C HIS A 153 -1.05 -18.91 22.73
N LEU A 154 -2.05 -19.75 22.84
CA LEU A 154 -2.53 -20.26 24.12
C LEU A 154 -1.43 -21.08 24.78
#